data_f0d7ada3e2d4d92398145bd23de923c5
#
_entry.id   f0d7ada3e2d4d92398145bd23de923c5
#
_cell.length_a   1.000
_cell.length_b   1.000
_cell.length_c   1.000
_cell.angle_alpha   90.00
_cell.angle_beta   90.00
_cell.angle_gamma   90.00
#
_symmetry.space_group_name_H-M   'P 1'
#
loop_
_entity.id
_entity.type
_entity.pdbx_description
1 polymer ?
#
loop_
_entity_poly.entity_id
_entity_poly.type
_entity_poly.pdbx_seq_one_letter_code
_entity_poly.pdbx_strand_id
1 'polypeptide(L)'
;MNDINSLYKLWCEKAVNDKDLIPELKSVEGNQDEILDRFYKNLEFGTAGLRGVIGAGTNRMNVYTVNQATQGLSDYLNSEFKEPSVAIAYDSRIKSDVFARSAASVLAANGIKVYIYRELVPTPMLSYAVRKLHCSSGIIITASHNPSKYNGYKCYDPNGYQMTDAAAAKTYEFISRVDMFSGVKTADFEECVKSGKIEYISDEVYESFFTEVLKARVNPGICEKAGLSVIYTPLNGTGNKPVRKILKMIGVEDVTVVPEQELPDGNFPTCPYPNPEIKQAFECAINLSKTKKADLLVATDPDCDRLGIAVLDDGEYKLMTGNEVGAMFTEYLLETLAEQNKLPKAPVVVKTIVTSPLISAIAAAHGATTANLLTGFKYIGELVTKLESKNEADRFVVGMEESYGYLRGSHARDKDAVVASMLVCEMASYYKLKGMSLYDFMQSIYKKYGLYLNTLLNFGFEGAAGMKKMAEMMDSLRADGLKNIAGMDVITSSDYEASIETNLKTGEKAKITLPKSNVLAYTLEGGNSVIVRPSGTEPKIKIYITAVGNTHDEAKTVTDKISDDMEKILGIKN
;
A
#
# COMPACT_ATOMS: atom_id res chain seq x y z
N MET A 1 -11.78 -10.00 -33.59
CA MET A 1 -10.57 -10.73 -34.01
C MET A 1 -9.74 -10.01 -35.09
N ASN A 2 -10.36 -9.51 -36.20
CA ASN A 2 -9.59 -8.79 -37.23
C ASN A 2 -8.85 -7.56 -36.73
N ASP A 3 -9.39 -6.84 -35.77
CA ASP A 3 -8.77 -5.64 -35.16
C ASP A 3 -7.54 -6.01 -34.30
N ILE A 4 -7.63 -7.06 -33.49
CA ILE A 4 -6.52 -7.52 -32.61
C ILE A 4 -5.32 -8.01 -33.42
N ASN A 5 -5.54 -8.79 -34.48
CA ASN A 5 -4.45 -9.25 -35.34
C ASN A 5 -3.78 -8.10 -36.11
N SER A 6 -4.55 -7.07 -36.48
CA SER A 6 -4.02 -5.86 -37.12
C SER A 6 -3.16 -5.08 -36.11
N LEU A 7 -3.60 -4.96 -34.86
CA LEU A 7 -2.85 -4.30 -33.79
C LEU A 7 -1.56 -5.07 -33.46
N TYR A 8 -1.61 -6.40 -33.37
CA TYR A 8 -0.43 -7.24 -33.19
C TYR A 8 0.62 -7.02 -34.32
N LYS A 9 0.18 -7.01 -35.59
CA LYS A 9 1.09 -6.73 -36.73
C LYS A 9 1.71 -5.35 -36.63
N LEU A 10 0.92 -4.33 -36.30
CA LEU A 10 1.40 -2.97 -36.09
C LEU A 10 2.49 -2.92 -35.01
N TRP A 11 2.29 -3.65 -33.90
CA TRP A 11 3.29 -3.74 -32.85
C TRP A 11 4.58 -4.45 -33.30
N CYS A 12 4.47 -5.51 -34.10
CA CYS A 12 5.64 -6.17 -34.69
C CYS A 12 6.48 -5.24 -35.57
N GLU A 13 5.86 -4.24 -36.19
CA GLU A 13 6.54 -3.25 -37.04
C GLU A 13 7.07 -2.06 -36.26
N LYS A 14 6.32 -1.58 -35.26
CA LYS A 14 6.56 -0.29 -34.59
C LYS A 14 7.26 -0.38 -33.22
N ALA A 15 7.19 -1.52 -32.52
CA ALA A 15 7.69 -1.63 -31.16
C ALA A 15 9.21 -1.82 -31.07
N VAL A 16 9.98 -0.97 -31.73
CA VAL A 16 11.46 -1.09 -31.90
C VAL A 16 12.28 -0.39 -30.80
N ASN A 17 11.67 0.45 -29.96
CA ASN A 17 12.40 1.24 -28.94
C ASN A 17 12.85 0.40 -27.73
N ASP A 18 12.34 -0.81 -27.56
CA ASP A 18 12.81 -1.78 -26.57
C ASP A 18 13.17 -3.07 -27.31
N LYS A 19 14.45 -3.45 -27.25
CA LYS A 19 15.00 -4.60 -27.98
C LYS A 19 14.33 -5.94 -27.64
N ASP A 20 13.68 -6.03 -26.48
CA ASP A 20 13.09 -7.27 -25.99
C ASP A 20 11.69 -7.51 -26.59
N LEU A 21 10.98 -6.45 -27.02
CA LEU A 21 9.57 -6.55 -27.41
C LEU A 21 9.36 -7.28 -28.75
N ILE A 22 10.18 -7.00 -29.77
CA ILE A 22 10.06 -7.69 -31.07
C ILE A 22 10.36 -9.18 -30.99
N PRO A 23 11.44 -9.66 -30.31
CA PRO A 23 11.64 -11.08 -30.08
C PRO A 23 10.48 -11.74 -29.33
N GLU A 24 9.91 -11.06 -28.31
CA GLU A 24 8.77 -11.55 -27.54
C GLU A 24 7.52 -11.68 -28.41
N LEU A 25 7.20 -10.69 -29.25
CA LEU A 25 6.07 -10.76 -30.19
C LEU A 25 6.22 -11.90 -31.19
N LYS A 26 7.41 -12.11 -31.70
CA LYS A 26 7.70 -13.25 -32.59
C LYS A 26 7.51 -14.60 -31.90
N SER A 27 7.82 -14.70 -30.61
CA SER A 27 7.68 -15.97 -29.85
C SER A 27 6.22 -16.38 -29.65
N VAL A 28 5.27 -15.46 -29.77
CA VAL A 28 3.82 -15.70 -29.63
C VAL A 28 3.11 -15.73 -30.99
N GLU A 29 3.84 -15.67 -32.10
CA GLU A 29 3.28 -15.74 -33.44
C GLU A 29 2.48 -17.03 -33.64
N GLY A 30 1.23 -16.90 -34.09
CA GLY A 30 0.31 -18.03 -34.26
C GLY A 30 -0.42 -18.48 -32.98
N ASN A 31 -0.02 -18.03 -31.80
CA ASN A 31 -0.74 -18.30 -30.55
C ASN A 31 -1.82 -17.26 -30.32
N GLN A 32 -3.05 -17.55 -30.75
CA GLN A 32 -4.16 -16.60 -30.70
C GLN A 32 -4.58 -16.21 -29.27
N ASP A 33 -4.45 -17.10 -28.29
CA ASP A 33 -4.80 -16.83 -26.90
C ASP A 33 -3.79 -15.84 -26.28
N GLU A 34 -2.50 -16.02 -26.53
CA GLU A 34 -1.45 -15.10 -26.09
C GLU A 34 -1.58 -13.72 -26.77
N ILE A 35 -1.90 -13.69 -28.07
CA ILE A 35 -2.12 -12.44 -28.81
C ILE A 35 -3.36 -11.74 -28.25
N LEU A 36 -4.45 -12.48 -28.02
CA LEU A 36 -5.67 -11.93 -27.44
C LEU A 36 -5.40 -11.31 -26.07
N ASP A 37 -4.72 -12.03 -25.15
CA ASP A 37 -4.43 -11.56 -23.80
C ASP A 37 -3.58 -10.28 -23.77
N ARG A 38 -2.70 -10.11 -24.76
CA ARG A 38 -1.83 -8.93 -24.88
C ARG A 38 -2.52 -7.70 -25.48
N PHE A 39 -3.56 -7.90 -26.28
CA PHE A 39 -4.13 -6.83 -27.11
C PHE A 39 -5.65 -6.63 -27.00
N TYR A 40 -6.37 -7.39 -26.13
CA TYR A 40 -7.84 -7.28 -26.04
C TYR A 40 -8.30 -5.95 -25.42
N LYS A 41 -7.42 -5.26 -24.69
CA LYS A 41 -7.66 -3.93 -24.11
C LYS A 41 -6.34 -3.16 -23.94
N ASN A 42 -6.44 -1.89 -23.62
CA ASN A 42 -5.32 -1.09 -23.13
C ASN A 42 -5.20 -1.26 -21.61
N LEU A 43 -3.98 -1.07 -21.05
CA LEU A 43 -3.82 -0.90 -19.62
C LEU A 43 -4.61 0.31 -19.13
N GLU A 44 -5.45 0.08 -18.15
CA GLU A 44 -6.26 1.14 -17.54
C GLU A 44 -5.42 1.94 -16.54
N PHE A 45 -5.54 3.27 -16.61
CA PHE A 45 -5.00 4.17 -15.59
C PHE A 45 -5.99 4.21 -14.41
N GLY A 46 -6.06 3.12 -13.63
CA GLY A 46 -7.03 2.92 -12.56
C GLY A 46 -7.11 4.07 -11.55
N THR A 47 -6.96 3.78 -10.27
CA THR A 47 -6.98 4.78 -9.19
C THR A 47 -5.65 5.55 -9.07
N ALA A 48 -5.18 6.18 -10.14
CA ALA A 48 -3.93 6.94 -10.27
C ALA A 48 -2.68 6.13 -10.63
N GLY A 49 -2.78 5.23 -11.61
CA GLY A 49 -1.59 4.56 -12.14
C GLY A 49 -1.90 3.34 -12.99
N LEU A 50 -0.86 2.82 -13.63
CA LEU A 50 -0.90 1.58 -14.39
C LEU A 50 -0.37 0.42 -13.53
N ARG A 51 -0.87 -0.78 -13.75
CA ARG A 51 -0.29 -2.03 -13.24
C ARG A 51 -0.57 -3.16 -14.23
N GLY A 52 0.47 -3.90 -14.60
CA GLY A 52 0.32 -5.00 -15.55
C GLY A 52 1.53 -5.92 -15.56
N VAL A 53 1.39 -7.02 -16.30
CA VAL A 53 2.50 -7.91 -16.61
C VAL A 53 3.46 -7.19 -17.55
N ILE A 54 4.78 -7.31 -17.30
CA ILE A 54 5.82 -6.78 -18.17
C ILE A 54 5.80 -7.53 -19.50
N GLY A 55 5.88 -6.81 -20.64
CA GLY A 55 5.96 -7.44 -21.96
C GLY A 55 5.37 -6.59 -23.08
N ALA A 56 5.35 -7.17 -24.27
CA ALA A 56 4.84 -6.54 -25.47
C ALA A 56 3.29 -6.60 -25.54
N GLY A 57 2.67 -5.48 -25.89
CA GLY A 57 1.22 -5.35 -26.06
C GLY A 57 0.61 -4.17 -25.34
N THR A 58 -0.62 -3.83 -25.70
CA THR A 58 -1.35 -2.69 -25.10
C THR A 58 -1.83 -3.00 -23.67
N ASN A 59 -2.03 -4.28 -23.34
CA ASN A 59 -2.39 -4.75 -22.00
C ASN A 59 -1.17 -5.23 -21.20
N ARG A 60 -0.01 -4.62 -21.44
CA ARG A 60 1.27 -4.95 -20.80
C ARG A 60 2.01 -3.69 -20.36
N MET A 61 2.84 -3.83 -19.31
CA MET A 61 3.81 -2.80 -18.92
C MET A 61 5.03 -2.86 -19.82
N ASN A 62 5.27 -1.80 -20.57
CA ASN A 62 6.43 -1.61 -21.44
C ASN A 62 6.69 -0.11 -21.67
N VAL A 63 7.75 0.23 -22.37
CA VAL A 63 8.11 1.63 -22.62
C VAL A 63 7.03 2.42 -23.37
N TYR A 64 6.25 1.78 -24.24
CA TYR A 64 5.18 2.44 -24.99
C TYR A 64 4.00 2.80 -24.11
N THR A 65 3.53 1.87 -23.27
CA THR A 65 2.41 2.14 -22.34
C THR A 65 2.80 3.13 -21.25
N VAL A 66 4.06 3.07 -20.74
CA VAL A 66 4.61 4.05 -19.80
C VAL A 66 4.71 5.43 -20.47
N ASN A 67 5.23 5.50 -21.68
CA ASN A 67 5.40 6.77 -22.41
C ASN A 67 4.06 7.41 -22.78
N GLN A 68 3.07 6.61 -23.21
CA GLN A 68 1.71 7.07 -23.44
C GLN A 68 1.09 7.70 -22.20
N ALA A 69 1.19 7.00 -21.05
CA ALA A 69 0.70 7.51 -19.78
C ALA A 69 1.42 8.78 -19.34
N THR A 70 2.75 8.83 -19.56
CA THR A 70 3.57 10.01 -19.20
C THR A 70 3.30 11.19 -20.13
N GLN A 71 3.01 10.97 -21.43
CA GLN A 71 2.59 12.05 -22.32
C GLN A 71 1.26 12.64 -21.87
N GLY A 72 0.27 11.80 -21.58
CA GLY A 72 -1.03 12.28 -21.09
C GLY A 72 -0.91 13.00 -19.73
N LEU A 73 -0.06 12.50 -18.83
CA LEU A 73 0.27 13.21 -17.59
C LEU A 73 0.94 14.56 -17.87
N SER A 74 1.87 14.63 -18.84
CA SER A 74 2.52 15.89 -19.22
C SER A 74 1.52 16.91 -19.73
N ASP A 75 0.59 16.49 -20.59
CA ASP A 75 -0.45 17.35 -21.15
C ASP A 75 -1.40 17.85 -20.03
N TYR A 76 -1.79 16.99 -19.10
CA TYR A 76 -2.55 17.37 -17.92
C TYR A 76 -1.80 18.38 -17.06
N LEU A 77 -0.53 18.13 -16.71
CA LEU A 77 0.25 19.02 -15.85
C LEU A 77 0.46 20.39 -16.50
N ASN A 78 0.73 20.44 -17.80
CA ASN A 78 0.86 21.70 -18.55
C ASN A 78 -0.45 22.48 -18.66
N SER A 79 -1.62 21.81 -18.53
CA SER A 79 -2.92 22.48 -18.48
C SER A 79 -3.26 23.07 -17.11
N GLU A 80 -2.76 22.45 -16.03
CA GLU A 80 -3.09 22.84 -14.66
C GLU A 80 -2.03 23.74 -13.99
N PHE A 81 -0.78 23.66 -14.41
CA PHE A 81 0.37 24.35 -13.79
C PHE A 81 1.15 25.19 -14.81
N LYS A 82 1.61 26.36 -14.37
CA LYS A 82 2.39 27.27 -15.24
C LYS A 82 3.81 26.76 -15.52
N GLU A 83 4.46 26.22 -14.50
CA GLU A 83 5.84 25.70 -14.56
C GLU A 83 5.88 24.36 -13.81
N PRO A 84 5.32 23.29 -14.41
CA PRO A 84 5.24 22.01 -13.72
C PRO A 84 6.60 21.36 -13.51
N SER A 85 6.73 20.66 -12.40
CA SER A 85 7.87 19.80 -12.10
C SER A 85 7.43 18.47 -11.54
N VAL A 86 8.22 17.42 -11.75
CA VAL A 86 7.88 16.04 -11.34
C VAL A 86 9.07 15.38 -10.67
N ALA A 87 8.85 14.76 -9.51
CA ALA A 87 9.81 13.89 -8.87
C ALA A 87 9.59 12.43 -9.32
N ILE A 88 10.67 11.68 -9.56
CA ILE A 88 10.61 10.28 -10.01
C ILE A 88 11.42 9.37 -9.09
N ALA A 89 10.81 8.26 -8.69
CA ALA A 89 11.44 7.16 -7.98
C ALA A 89 11.12 5.81 -8.64
N TYR A 90 11.84 4.77 -8.27
CA TYR A 90 11.63 3.42 -8.78
C TYR A 90 12.13 2.38 -7.78
N ASP A 91 11.58 1.17 -7.87
CA ASP A 91 11.93 0.02 -7.04
C ASP A 91 12.94 -0.93 -7.74
N SER A 92 13.16 -2.10 -7.15
CA SER A 92 14.10 -3.12 -7.64
C SER A 92 13.57 -3.98 -8.78
N ARG A 93 12.33 -3.81 -9.23
CA ARG A 93 11.69 -4.65 -10.23
C ARG A 93 12.36 -4.56 -11.59
N ILE A 94 12.21 -5.63 -12.36
CA ILE A 94 12.71 -5.71 -13.74
C ILE A 94 12.19 -4.50 -14.52
N LYS A 95 13.10 -3.79 -15.20
CA LYS A 95 12.85 -2.57 -16.01
C LYS A 95 12.31 -1.34 -15.25
N SER A 96 12.30 -1.33 -13.92
CA SER A 96 11.85 -0.14 -13.18
C SER A 96 12.70 1.10 -13.48
N ASP A 97 14.00 0.95 -13.54
CA ASP A 97 14.95 2.00 -13.92
C ASP A 97 14.76 2.46 -15.38
N VAL A 98 14.54 1.53 -16.31
CA VAL A 98 14.27 1.81 -17.72
C VAL A 98 13.00 2.63 -17.89
N PHE A 99 11.92 2.23 -17.21
CA PHE A 99 10.63 2.94 -17.26
C PHE A 99 10.72 4.32 -16.59
N ALA A 100 11.45 4.45 -15.48
CA ALA A 100 11.68 5.74 -14.82
C ALA A 100 12.44 6.72 -15.72
N ARG A 101 13.52 6.28 -16.38
CA ARG A 101 14.28 7.10 -17.32
C ARG A 101 13.46 7.46 -18.58
N SER A 102 12.65 6.52 -19.09
CA SER A 102 11.76 6.77 -20.22
C SER A 102 10.70 7.82 -19.89
N ALA A 103 10.07 7.72 -18.72
CA ALA A 103 9.12 8.73 -18.23
C ALA A 103 9.79 10.11 -18.08
N ALA A 104 10.99 10.16 -17.50
CA ALA A 104 11.76 11.40 -17.37
C ALA A 104 12.04 12.06 -18.73
N SER A 105 12.39 11.26 -19.74
CA SER A 105 12.64 11.73 -21.12
C SER A 105 11.38 12.33 -21.76
N VAL A 106 10.20 11.73 -21.55
CA VAL A 106 8.92 12.25 -22.05
C VAL A 106 8.56 13.57 -21.36
N LEU A 107 8.65 13.64 -20.03
CA LEU A 107 8.38 14.87 -19.26
C LEU A 107 9.29 16.02 -19.72
N ALA A 108 10.59 15.78 -19.81
CA ALA A 108 11.57 16.77 -20.24
C ALA A 108 11.34 17.26 -21.68
N ALA A 109 10.91 16.37 -22.61
CA ALA A 109 10.52 16.72 -23.98
C ALA A 109 9.27 17.61 -24.04
N ASN A 110 8.41 17.54 -23.03
CA ASN A 110 7.21 18.37 -22.88
C ASN A 110 7.44 19.65 -22.04
N GLY A 111 8.70 19.99 -21.75
CA GLY A 111 9.07 21.22 -21.05
C GLY A 111 8.89 21.16 -19.53
N ILE A 112 8.68 19.98 -18.98
CA ILE A 112 8.48 19.76 -17.54
C ILE A 112 9.84 19.52 -16.88
N LYS A 113 10.12 20.21 -15.78
CA LYS A 113 11.30 19.99 -14.96
C LYS A 113 11.21 18.65 -14.25
N VAL A 114 12.26 17.83 -14.30
CA VAL A 114 12.28 16.51 -13.68
C VAL A 114 13.35 16.42 -12.60
N TYR A 115 12.97 15.88 -11.47
CA TYR A 115 13.86 15.45 -10.38
C TYR A 115 13.79 13.94 -10.25
N ILE A 116 14.89 13.22 -10.43
CA ILE A 116 14.91 11.75 -10.39
C ILE A 116 15.92 11.24 -9.37
N TYR A 117 15.56 10.22 -8.61
CA TYR A 117 16.52 9.54 -7.75
C TYR A 117 17.57 8.79 -8.59
N ARG A 118 18.83 8.88 -8.16
CA ARG A 118 19.95 8.21 -8.86
C ARG A 118 19.90 6.69 -8.70
N GLU A 119 19.44 6.23 -7.54
CA GLU A 119 19.28 4.83 -7.19
C GLU A 119 17.81 4.55 -6.83
N LEU A 120 17.46 3.28 -6.74
CA LEU A 120 16.16 2.85 -6.24
C LEU A 120 15.94 3.29 -4.79
N VAL A 121 14.74 3.75 -4.48
CA VAL A 121 14.37 4.25 -3.15
C VAL A 121 12.95 3.84 -2.75
N PRO A 122 12.64 3.81 -1.44
CA PRO A 122 11.29 3.60 -0.93
C PRO A 122 10.24 4.56 -1.46
N THR A 123 9.01 4.07 -1.61
CA THR A 123 7.83 4.88 -1.95
C THR A 123 7.66 6.13 -1.08
N PRO A 124 7.81 6.09 0.26
CA PRO A 124 7.70 7.29 1.10
C PRO A 124 8.75 8.37 0.79
N MET A 125 9.91 7.99 0.27
CA MET A 125 10.93 8.97 -0.13
C MET A 125 10.50 9.76 -1.38
N LEU A 126 9.73 9.15 -2.31
CA LEU A 126 9.09 9.92 -3.37
C LEU A 126 8.09 10.90 -2.81
N SER A 127 7.17 10.44 -1.95
CA SER A 127 6.17 11.29 -1.30
C SER A 127 6.82 12.50 -0.63
N TYR A 128 7.92 12.27 0.09
CA TYR A 128 8.72 13.31 0.71
C TYR A 128 9.35 14.28 -0.31
N ALA A 129 9.99 13.75 -1.37
CA ALA A 129 10.66 14.56 -2.38
C ALA A 129 9.68 15.47 -3.14
N VAL A 130 8.48 14.98 -3.49
CA VAL A 130 7.42 15.78 -4.12
C VAL A 130 7.11 17.02 -3.27
N ARG A 131 6.96 16.84 -1.96
CA ARG A 131 6.66 17.93 -1.02
C ARG A 131 7.88 18.83 -0.78
N LYS A 132 9.05 18.24 -0.56
CA LYS A 132 10.29 18.97 -0.24
C LYS A 132 10.78 19.85 -1.39
N LEU A 133 10.60 19.37 -2.64
CA LEU A 133 10.98 20.07 -3.86
C LEU A 133 9.83 20.88 -4.48
N HIS A 134 8.65 20.90 -3.83
CA HIS A 134 7.44 21.57 -4.30
C HIS A 134 7.06 21.15 -5.73
N CYS A 135 7.17 19.85 -6.04
CA CYS A 135 6.83 19.34 -7.35
C CYS A 135 5.31 19.36 -7.59
N SER A 136 4.92 19.57 -8.85
CA SER A 136 3.51 19.51 -9.28
C SER A 136 2.96 18.09 -9.28
N SER A 137 3.84 17.08 -9.38
CA SER A 137 3.47 15.67 -9.35
C SER A 137 4.67 14.80 -8.95
N GLY A 138 4.41 13.52 -8.70
CA GLY A 138 5.42 12.49 -8.52
C GLY A 138 5.08 11.23 -9.28
N ILE A 139 6.10 10.47 -9.67
CA ILE A 139 5.95 9.16 -10.31
C ILE A 139 6.80 8.15 -9.57
N ILE A 140 6.23 7.00 -9.21
CA ILE A 140 7.03 5.85 -8.81
C ILE A 140 6.74 4.65 -9.68
N ILE A 141 7.81 4.03 -10.16
CA ILE A 141 7.75 2.79 -10.93
C ILE A 141 7.88 1.62 -9.95
N THR A 142 6.75 0.98 -9.69
CA THR A 142 6.66 -0.16 -8.76
C THR A 142 5.33 -0.89 -8.93
N ALA A 143 5.32 -2.21 -8.67
CA ALA A 143 4.12 -2.99 -8.45
C ALA A 143 4.01 -3.48 -6.98
N SER A 144 4.69 -2.79 -6.03
CA SER A 144 4.70 -3.13 -4.61
C SER A 144 5.10 -4.62 -4.40
N HIS A 145 4.29 -5.38 -3.71
CA HIS A 145 4.51 -6.80 -3.38
C HIS A 145 4.02 -7.81 -4.44
N ASN A 146 3.58 -7.37 -5.61
CA ASN A 146 3.11 -8.30 -6.66
C ASN A 146 4.27 -9.20 -7.15
N PRO A 147 3.97 -10.38 -7.76
CA PRO A 147 4.99 -11.24 -8.35
C PRO A 147 5.91 -10.52 -9.35
N SER A 148 7.11 -11.08 -9.57
CA SER A 148 8.18 -10.48 -10.39
C SER A 148 7.78 -10.10 -11.81
N LYS A 149 6.84 -10.85 -12.42
CA LYS A 149 6.32 -10.56 -13.77
C LYS A 149 5.54 -9.26 -13.89
N TYR A 150 5.14 -8.63 -12.78
CA TYR A 150 4.39 -7.37 -12.78
C TYR A 150 5.31 -6.16 -12.58
N ASN A 151 4.94 -5.05 -13.21
CA ASN A 151 5.41 -3.73 -12.84
C ASN A 151 4.23 -2.74 -12.85
N GLY A 152 4.47 -1.51 -12.42
CA GLY A 152 3.45 -0.48 -12.34
C GLY A 152 4.04 0.92 -12.42
N TYR A 153 3.14 1.89 -12.52
CA TYR A 153 3.43 3.31 -12.64
C TYR A 153 2.38 4.03 -11.80
N LYS A 154 2.77 4.62 -10.66
CA LYS A 154 1.86 5.32 -9.75
C LYS A 154 2.11 6.82 -9.84
N CYS A 155 1.04 7.63 -9.93
CA CYS A 155 1.11 9.09 -9.93
C CYS A 155 0.72 9.67 -8.58
N TYR A 156 1.44 10.70 -8.16
CA TYR A 156 1.26 11.45 -6.93
C TYR A 156 0.87 12.89 -7.24
N ASP A 157 0.08 13.50 -6.36
CA ASP A 157 -0.27 14.91 -6.46
C ASP A 157 0.79 15.81 -5.76
N PRO A 158 0.66 17.15 -5.83
CA PRO A 158 1.62 18.06 -5.20
C PRO A 158 1.73 17.92 -3.67
N ASN A 159 0.74 17.32 -3.02
CA ASN A 159 0.75 17.11 -1.56
C ASN A 159 1.53 15.85 -1.16
N GLY A 160 1.92 15.01 -2.13
CA GLY A 160 2.72 13.81 -1.90
C GLY A 160 1.93 12.54 -1.57
N TYR A 161 0.61 12.50 -1.81
CA TYR A 161 -0.19 11.27 -1.84
C TYR A 161 -0.55 10.88 -3.28
N GLN A 162 -0.97 9.64 -3.52
CA GLN A 162 -1.43 9.24 -4.84
C GLN A 162 -2.59 10.14 -5.30
N MET A 163 -2.61 10.49 -6.57
CA MET A 163 -3.64 11.36 -7.15
C MET A 163 -5.04 10.97 -6.69
N THR A 164 -5.88 11.96 -6.38
CA THR A 164 -7.30 11.76 -6.11
C THR A 164 -8.03 11.26 -7.35
N ASP A 165 -9.21 10.68 -7.15
CA ASP A 165 -9.99 10.10 -8.26
C ASP A 165 -10.32 11.15 -9.34
N ALA A 166 -10.57 12.41 -8.96
CA ALA A 166 -10.84 13.49 -9.89
C ALA A 166 -9.60 13.85 -10.75
N ALA A 167 -8.42 13.96 -10.14
CA ALA A 167 -7.17 14.23 -10.87
C ALA A 167 -6.77 13.03 -11.75
N ALA A 168 -6.96 11.81 -11.27
CA ALA A 168 -6.71 10.60 -12.03
C ALA A 168 -7.63 10.50 -13.26
N ALA A 169 -8.92 10.79 -13.11
CA ALA A 169 -9.88 10.80 -14.22
C ALA A 169 -9.50 11.83 -15.29
N LYS A 170 -9.17 13.08 -14.88
CA LYS A 170 -8.68 14.10 -15.82
C LYS A 170 -7.41 13.64 -16.55
N THR A 171 -6.44 13.11 -15.82
CA THR A 171 -5.20 12.58 -16.41
C THR A 171 -5.50 11.50 -17.42
N TYR A 172 -6.42 10.59 -17.13
CA TYR A 172 -6.83 9.53 -18.04
C TYR A 172 -7.49 10.06 -19.33
N GLU A 173 -8.26 11.16 -19.26
CA GLU A 173 -8.81 11.81 -20.46
C GLU A 173 -7.70 12.28 -21.41
N PHE A 174 -6.61 12.81 -20.89
CA PHE A 174 -5.44 13.17 -21.71
C PHE A 174 -4.74 11.93 -22.26
N ILE A 175 -4.48 10.91 -21.43
CA ILE A 175 -3.85 9.65 -21.84
C ILE A 175 -4.61 9.00 -23.01
N SER A 176 -5.94 8.98 -22.93
CA SER A 176 -6.80 8.31 -23.94
C SER A 176 -6.73 8.95 -25.34
N ARG A 177 -6.25 10.19 -25.44
CA ARG A 177 -6.10 10.93 -26.71
C ARG A 177 -4.73 10.72 -27.36
N VAL A 178 -3.77 10.14 -26.63
CA VAL A 178 -2.39 9.96 -27.10
C VAL A 178 -2.27 8.73 -27.98
N ASP A 179 -1.87 8.88 -29.24
CA ASP A 179 -1.42 7.75 -30.04
C ASP A 179 -0.06 7.25 -29.54
N MET A 180 0.03 5.97 -29.22
CA MET A 180 1.18 5.35 -28.55
C MET A 180 2.47 5.42 -29.36
N PHE A 181 2.40 5.40 -30.69
CA PHE A 181 3.56 5.38 -31.57
C PHE A 181 3.95 6.75 -32.15
N SER A 182 2.98 7.64 -32.37
CA SER A 182 3.18 8.93 -33.03
C SER A 182 2.86 10.14 -32.17
N GLY A 183 2.10 9.95 -31.08
CA GLY A 183 1.63 11.04 -30.22
C GLY A 183 2.54 11.38 -29.06
N VAL A 184 3.61 10.62 -28.83
CA VAL A 184 4.53 10.78 -27.69
C VAL A 184 5.78 11.57 -28.10
N LYS A 185 6.11 12.62 -27.35
CA LYS A 185 7.37 13.36 -27.48
C LYS A 185 8.40 12.76 -26.52
N THR A 186 9.60 12.50 -27.04
CA THR A 186 10.74 12.02 -26.25
C THR A 186 11.97 12.87 -26.48
N ALA A 187 12.86 12.93 -25.49
CA ALA A 187 14.18 13.57 -25.60
C ALA A 187 15.27 12.60 -25.12
N ASP A 188 16.51 12.84 -25.54
CA ASP A 188 17.61 12.07 -24.99
C ASP A 188 17.82 12.38 -23.52
N PHE A 189 17.87 11.34 -22.70
CA PHE A 189 17.95 11.46 -21.24
C PHE A 189 19.25 12.17 -20.81
N GLU A 190 20.39 11.78 -21.35
CA GLU A 190 21.70 12.32 -20.97
C GLU A 190 21.84 13.79 -21.39
N GLU A 191 21.31 14.16 -22.56
CA GLU A 191 21.28 15.56 -23.00
C GLU A 191 20.33 16.40 -22.10
N CYS A 192 19.24 15.82 -21.64
CA CYS A 192 18.36 16.49 -20.68
C CYS A 192 19.01 16.66 -19.31
N VAL A 193 19.83 15.72 -18.87
CA VAL A 193 20.63 15.86 -17.64
C VAL A 193 21.68 16.96 -17.82
N LYS A 194 22.43 16.96 -18.90
CA LYS A 194 23.45 17.99 -19.19
C LYS A 194 22.86 19.41 -19.28
N SER A 195 21.65 19.54 -19.83
CA SER A 195 20.96 20.83 -19.94
C SER A 195 20.21 21.26 -18.68
N GLY A 196 20.21 20.44 -17.64
CA GLY A 196 19.51 20.71 -16.40
C GLY A 196 17.98 20.58 -16.47
N LYS A 197 17.41 20.03 -17.53
CA LYS A 197 15.97 19.70 -17.61
C LYS A 197 15.61 18.53 -16.71
N ILE A 198 16.53 17.57 -16.59
CA ILE A 198 16.49 16.48 -15.64
C ILE A 198 17.61 16.69 -14.62
N GLU A 199 17.29 16.67 -13.35
CA GLU A 199 18.25 16.76 -12.26
C GLU A 199 18.13 15.54 -11.35
N TYR A 200 19.26 15.03 -10.89
CA TYR A 200 19.25 14.04 -9.83
C TYR A 200 18.91 14.68 -8.49
N ILE A 201 18.02 14.05 -7.75
CA ILE A 201 17.69 14.47 -6.38
C ILE A 201 18.96 14.46 -5.52
N SER A 202 19.22 15.56 -4.82
CA SER A 202 20.45 15.75 -4.06
C SER A 202 20.52 14.88 -2.81
N ASP A 203 21.75 14.61 -2.36
CA ASP A 203 22.00 13.92 -1.09
C ASP A 203 21.41 14.70 0.09
N GLU A 204 21.30 16.02 0.03
CA GLU A 204 20.65 16.83 1.07
C GLU A 204 19.16 16.47 1.22
N VAL A 205 18.43 16.32 0.12
CA VAL A 205 17.04 15.88 0.15
C VAL A 205 16.94 14.45 0.69
N TYR A 206 17.82 13.57 0.24
CA TYR A 206 17.89 12.19 0.72
C TYR A 206 18.14 12.14 2.24
N GLU A 207 19.12 12.88 2.76
CA GLU A 207 19.46 12.91 4.18
C GLU A 207 18.38 13.58 5.04
N SER A 208 17.75 14.64 4.52
CA SER A 208 16.69 15.34 5.24
C SER A 208 15.45 14.47 5.49
N PHE A 209 15.18 13.46 4.65
CA PHE A 209 14.12 12.48 4.90
C PHE A 209 14.31 11.77 6.24
N PHE A 210 15.52 11.27 6.53
CA PHE A 210 15.80 10.59 7.80
C PHE A 210 15.69 11.53 9.00
N THR A 211 16.09 12.79 8.82
CA THR A 211 15.93 13.82 9.86
C THR A 211 14.46 14.01 10.22
N GLU A 212 13.57 14.02 9.23
CA GLU A 212 12.13 14.12 9.46
C GLU A 212 11.55 12.83 10.07
N VAL A 213 11.96 11.66 9.59
CA VAL A 213 11.55 10.36 10.16
C VAL A 213 11.92 10.28 11.65
N LEU A 214 13.10 10.74 12.04
CA LEU A 214 13.54 10.75 13.45
C LEU A 214 12.64 11.57 14.38
N LYS A 215 11.91 12.56 13.88
CA LYS A 215 10.93 13.34 14.69
C LYS A 215 9.74 12.50 15.14
N ALA A 216 9.48 11.38 14.47
CA ALA A 216 8.39 10.48 14.83
C ALA A 216 8.66 9.63 16.09
N ARG A 217 9.90 9.59 16.61
CA ARG A 217 10.26 8.87 17.84
C ARG A 217 9.52 9.42 19.06
N VAL A 218 9.22 8.55 20.01
CA VAL A 218 8.64 8.95 21.30
C VAL A 218 9.58 8.70 22.48
N ASN A 219 10.52 7.74 22.36
CA ASN A 219 11.51 7.39 23.39
C ASN A 219 12.96 7.44 22.85
N PRO A 220 13.51 8.60 22.51
CA PRO A 220 14.88 8.70 22.03
C PRO A 220 15.89 8.08 23.02
N GLY A 221 16.85 7.30 22.49
CA GLY A 221 17.91 6.65 23.29
C GLY A 221 17.50 5.33 23.97
N ILE A 222 16.28 4.83 23.73
CA ILE A 222 15.83 3.58 24.34
C ILE A 222 16.43 2.36 23.67
N CYS A 223 16.66 2.40 22.36
CA CYS A 223 17.22 1.28 21.61
C CYS A 223 18.66 0.97 22.03
N GLU A 224 19.47 1.99 22.25
CA GLU A 224 20.85 1.84 22.76
C GLU A 224 20.91 1.15 24.12
N LYS A 225 19.94 1.44 25.00
CA LYS A 225 19.86 0.84 26.35
C LYS A 225 19.37 -0.60 26.32
N ALA A 226 18.49 -0.93 25.39
CA ALA A 226 17.85 -2.23 25.32
C ALA A 226 18.73 -3.31 24.69
N GLY A 227 19.71 -2.94 23.87
CA GLY A 227 20.53 -3.90 23.13
C GLY A 227 19.65 -4.83 22.28
N LEU A 228 18.71 -4.25 21.51
CA LEU A 228 17.80 -5.01 20.67
C LEU A 228 18.55 -5.69 19.53
N SER A 229 18.28 -7.00 19.32
CA SER A 229 18.81 -7.79 18.22
C SER A 229 17.72 -8.01 17.16
N VAL A 230 18.01 -7.65 15.91
CA VAL A 230 17.05 -7.67 14.80
C VAL A 230 17.61 -8.48 13.63
N ILE A 231 16.81 -9.38 13.07
CA ILE A 231 17.03 -9.91 11.72
C ILE A 231 16.11 -9.16 10.77
N TYR A 232 16.68 -8.55 9.72
CA TYR A 232 15.95 -7.76 8.76
C TYR A 232 16.02 -8.35 7.35
N THR A 233 14.88 -8.41 6.67
CA THR A 233 14.84 -8.70 5.24
C THR A 233 14.18 -7.57 4.46
N PRO A 234 14.88 -6.97 3.49
CA PRO A 234 14.28 -6.04 2.52
C PRO A 234 13.53 -6.75 1.38
N LEU A 235 13.42 -8.07 1.37
CA LEU A 235 12.83 -8.87 0.29
C LEU A 235 13.35 -8.47 -1.10
N ASN A 236 14.66 -8.33 -1.25
CA ASN A 236 15.35 -7.86 -2.46
C ASN A 236 14.88 -6.47 -2.96
N GLY A 237 14.33 -5.66 -2.08
CA GLY A 237 13.70 -4.37 -2.39
C GLY A 237 14.54 -3.16 -2.01
N THR A 238 13.86 -2.00 -1.97
CA THR A 238 14.45 -0.68 -1.74
C THR A 238 14.81 -0.40 -0.28
N GLY A 239 14.27 -1.18 0.66
CA GLY A 239 14.41 -0.94 2.09
C GLY A 239 15.81 -1.17 2.66
N ASN A 240 16.70 -1.94 1.97
CA ASN A 240 17.99 -2.35 2.49
C ASN A 240 18.79 -1.17 3.11
N LYS A 241 19.15 -0.18 2.30
CA LYS A 241 19.94 0.97 2.77
C LYS A 241 19.14 1.86 3.75
N PRO A 242 17.89 2.31 3.44
CA PRO A 242 17.15 3.24 4.28
C PRO A 242 16.77 2.68 5.65
N VAL A 243 16.28 1.45 5.72
CA VAL A 243 15.88 0.84 7.00
C VAL A 243 17.11 0.61 7.89
N ARG A 244 18.19 0.05 7.35
CA ARG A 244 19.43 -0.11 8.12
C ARG A 244 19.99 1.22 8.64
N LYS A 245 19.89 2.26 7.81
CA LYS A 245 20.33 3.61 8.20
C LYS A 245 19.52 4.16 9.36
N ILE A 246 18.19 4.13 9.28
CA ILE A 246 17.34 4.66 10.35
C ILE A 246 17.51 3.85 11.64
N LEU A 247 17.63 2.50 11.57
CA LEU A 247 17.86 1.65 12.72
C LEU A 247 19.19 1.99 13.41
N LYS A 248 20.25 2.19 12.63
CA LYS A 248 21.55 2.66 13.18
C LYS A 248 21.41 4.04 13.84
N MET A 249 20.67 4.98 13.22
CA MET A 249 20.48 6.33 13.77
C MET A 249 19.72 6.35 15.09
N ILE A 250 18.94 5.31 15.39
CA ILE A 250 18.24 5.18 16.69
C ILE A 250 18.97 4.27 17.68
N GLY A 251 20.19 3.80 17.33
CA GLY A 251 21.05 3.00 18.23
C GLY A 251 20.73 1.50 18.24
N VAL A 252 20.10 0.94 17.21
CA VAL A 252 20.01 -0.51 17.02
C VAL A 252 21.27 -0.98 16.30
N GLU A 253 22.25 -1.48 17.08
CA GLU A 253 23.56 -1.88 16.54
C GLU A 253 23.59 -3.33 16.03
N ASP A 254 22.80 -4.24 16.61
CA ASP A 254 22.74 -5.65 16.20
C ASP A 254 21.63 -5.88 15.17
N VAL A 255 21.89 -5.47 13.92
CA VAL A 255 21.02 -5.70 12.77
C VAL A 255 21.69 -6.69 11.83
N THR A 256 21.14 -7.90 11.73
CA THR A 256 21.59 -8.92 10.77
C THR A 256 20.64 -8.93 9.58
N VAL A 257 21.15 -8.65 8.40
CA VAL A 257 20.34 -8.71 7.15
C VAL A 257 20.36 -10.13 6.60
N VAL A 258 19.23 -10.60 6.10
CA VAL A 258 19.11 -11.89 5.41
C VAL A 258 19.93 -11.85 4.12
N PRO A 259 21.03 -12.63 3.99
CA PRO A 259 21.98 -12.48 2.87
C PRO A 259 21.35 -12.72 1.49
N GLU A 260 20.45 -13.70 1.39
CA GLU A 260 19.78 -14.07 0.13
C GLU A 260 18.80 -13.02 -0.38
N GLN A 261 18.38 -12.12 0.51
CA GLN A 261 17.36 -11.10 0.25
C GLN A 261 17.90 -9.66 0.38
N GLU A 262 19.19 -9.50 0.70
CA GLU A 262 19.81 -8.19 0.96
C GLU A 262 19.89 -7.32 -0.29
N LEU A 263 20.42 -7.86 -1.38
CA LEU A 263 20.64 -7.10 -2.60
C LEU A 263 19.36 -7.01 -3.44
N PRO A 264 19.12 -5.86 -4.10
CA PRO A 264 18.01 -5.71 -5.02
C PRO A 264 18.02 -6.76 -6.13
N ASP A 265 16.91 -7.49 -6.30
CA ASP A 265 16.71 -8.45 -7.39
C ASP A 265 15.23 -8.50 -7.77
N GLY A 266 14.89 -8.02 -8.98
CA GLY A 266 13.52 -7.98 -9.49
C GLY A 266 12.90 -9.36 -9.78
N ASN A 267 13.68 -10.44 -9.71
CA ASN A 267 13.16 -11.80 -9.84
C ASN A 267 12.61 -12.36 -8.52
N PHE A 268 12.99 -11.79 -7.37
CA PHE A 268 12.58 -12.25 -6.04
C PHE A 268 12.76 -13.75 -5.83
N PRO A 269 13.99 -14.30 -5.97
CA PRO A 269 14.23 -15.74 -6.15
C PRO A 269 13.82 -16.58 -4.93
N THR A 270 13.87 -16.01 -3.73
CA THR A 270 13.51 -16.71 -2.48
C THR A 270 12.07 -16.47 -2.04
N CYS A 271 11.41 -15.45 -2.59
CA CYS A 271 10.03 -15.09 -2.27
C CYS A 271 9.32 -14.54 -3.52
N PRO A 272 8.83 -15.41 -4.44
CA PRO A 272 8.21 -14.98 -5.71
C PRO A 272 7.01 -14.04 -5.56
N TYR A 273 6.40 -14.04 -4.39
CA TYR A 273 5.38 -13.08 -3.96
C TYR A 273 5.92 -12.32 -2.73
N PRO A 274 6.72 -11.23 -2.93
CA PRO A 274 7.48 -10.57 -1.87
C PRO A 274 6.58 -9.68 -0.99
N ASN A 275 5.63 -10.32 -0.29
CA ASN A 275 4.64 -9.67 0.56
C ASN A 275 4.90 -10.03 2.03
N PRO A 276 5.20 -9.06 2.91
CA PRO A 276 5.44 -9.31 4.33
C PRO A 276 4.21 -9.81 5.12
N GLU A 277 3.04 -9.91 4.48
CA GLU A 277 1.84 -10.51 5.07
C GLU A 277 1.90 -12.04 5.11
N ILE A 278 2.76 -12.69 4.29
CA ILE A 278 2.80 -14.14 4.16
C ILE A 278 4.02 -14.76 4.85
N LYS A 279 3.83 -15.99 5.34
CA LYS A 279 4.89 -16.75 6.02
C LYS A 279 6.15 -16.92 5.17
N GLN A 280 6.00 -17.14 3.86
CA GLN A 280 7.11 -17.33 2.94
C GLN A 280 8.10 -16.16 2.94
N ALA A 281 7.64 -14.93 3.14
CA ALA A 281 8.50 -13.76 3.23
C ALA A 281 9.50 -13.82 4.41
N PHE A 282 9.16 -14.56 5.46
CA PHE A 282 9.97 -14.72 6.66
C PHE A 282 10.79 -16.02 6.70
N GLU A 283 10.65 -16.95 5.76
CA GLU A 283 11.31 -18.26 5.81
C GLU A 283 12.82 -18.14 5.91
N CYS A 284 13.46 -17.28 5.12
CA CYS A 284 14.91 -17.07 5.19
C CYS A 284 15.32 -16.46 6.54
N ALA A 285 14.57 -15.47 7.06
CA ALA A 285 14.83 -14.84 8.36
C ALA A 285 14.66 -15.83 9.52
N ILE A 286 13.59 -16.67 9.49
CA ILE A 286 13.36 -17.73 10.48
C ILE A 286 14.45 -18.80 10.41
N ASN A 287 14.93 -19.17 9.22
CA ASN A 287 16.03 -20.10 9.09
C ASN A 287 17.35 -19.51 9.63
N LEU A 288 17.62 -18.25 9.35
CA LEU A 288 18.80 -17.54 9.89
C LEU A 288 18.74 -17.45 11.41
N SER A 289 17.56 -17.26 12.00
CA SER A 289 17.38 -17.15 13.46
C SER A 289 17.75 -18.43 14.22
N LYS A 290 17.81 -19.59 13.57
CA LYS A 290 18.29 -20.85 14.20
C LYS A 290 19.76 -20.80 14.58
N THR A 291 20.55 -19.99 13.89
CA THR A 291 22.00 -19.80 14.15
C THR A 291 22.31 -18.45 14.78
N LYS A 292 21.54 -17.42 14.44
CA LYS A 292 21.66 -16.07 14.98
C LYS A 292 20.33 -15.68 15.65
N LYS A 293 20.24 -15.86 16.97
CA LYS A 293 19.03 -15.47 17.71
C LYS A 293 18.79 -13.96 17.61
N ALA A 294 17.53 -13.57 17.46
CA ALA A 294 17.10 -12.18 17.44
C ALA A 294 15.84 -11.99 18.29
N ASP A 295 15.65 -10.79 18.84
CA ASP A 295 14.43 -10.42 19.55
C ASP A 295 13.26 -10.21 18.59
N LEU A 296 13.57 -9.75 17.37
CA LEU A 296 12.58 -9.34 16.38
C LEU A 296 13.03 -9.69 14.95
N LEU A 297 12.13 -10.23 14.16
CA LEU A 297 12.30 -10.34 12.70
C LEU A 297 11.48 -9.24 12.03
N VAL A 298 12.08 -8.54 11.08
CA VAL A 298 11.48 -7.42 10.34
C VAL A 298 11.56 -7.70 8.84
N ALA A 299 10.47 -7.49 8.12
CA ALA A 299 10.42 -7.58 6.66
C ALA A 299 9.74 -6.35 6.06
N THR A 300 10.29 -5.83 4.96
CA THR A 300 9.65 -4.79 4.14
C THR A 300 9.44 -5.28 2.72
N ASP A 301 8.35 -4.83 2.08
CA ASP A 301 8.09 -5.17 0.68
C ASP A 301 9.03 -4.42 -0.30
N PRO A 302 9.05 -4.76 -1.59
CA PRO A 302 10.05 -4.22 -2.53
C PRO A 302 10.08 -2.69 -2.63
N ASP A 303 8.97 -1.99 -2.54
CA ASP A 303 8.92 -0.52 -2.55
C ASP A 303 8.89 0.08 -1.12
N CYS A 304 9.09 -0.76 -0.10
CA CYS A 304 9.31 -0.40 1.30
C CYS A 304 8.23 0.56 1.84
N ASP A 305 6.98 0.28 1.48
CA ASP A 305 5.82 0.98 2.02
C ASP A 305 5.07 0.13 3.06
N ARG A 306 5.35 -1.19 3.18
CA ARG A 306 4.78 -2.12 4.15
C ARG A 306 5.82 -2.72 5.06
N LEU A 307 5.43 -2.91 6.33
CA LEU A 307 6.22 -3.54 7.36
C LEU A 307 5.51 -4.77 7.90
N GLY A 308 6.14 -5.94 7.83
CA GLY A 308 5.76 -7.13 8.59
C GLY A 308 6.78 -7.44 9.68
N ILE A 309 6.31 -8.08 10.75
CA ILE A 309 7.17 -8.54 11.85
C ILE A 309 6.83 -9.97 12.27
N ALA A 310 7.85 -10.65 12.78
CA ALA A 310 7.65 -11.87 13.56
C ALA A 310 8.35 -11.72 14.92
N VAL A 311 7.63 -12.08 15.96
CA VAL A 311 8.05 -11.93 17.36
C VAL A 311 8.30 -13.29 18.01
N LEU A 312 9.28 -13.34 18.89
CA LEU A 312 9.64 -14.58 19.58
C LEU A 312 8.62 -14.87 20.70
N ASP A 313 8.06 -16.08 20.71
CA ASP A 313 7.18 -16.61 21.74
C ASP A 313 7.47 -18.11 21.93
N ASP A 314 7.77 -18.52 23.17
CA ASP A 314 8.09 -19.93 23.53
C ASP A 314 9.14 -20.61 22.62
N GLY A 315 10.11 -19.82 22.12
CA GLY A 315 11.19 -20.32 21.25
C GLY A 315 10.85 -20.38 19.77
N GLU A 316 9.65 -19.99 19.37
CA GLU A 316 9.18 -19.90 17.98
C GLU A 316 8.86 -18.47 17.58
N TYR A 317 9.05 -18.14 16.28
CA TYR A 317 8.65 -16.83 15.77
C TYR A 317 7.21 -16.87 15.24
N LYS A 318 6.37 -16.02 15.81
CA LYS A 318 4.97 -15.82 15.39
C LYS A 318 4.85 -14.56 14.55
N LEU A 319 4.28 -14.69 13.37
CA LEU A 319 3.97 -13.55 12.52
C LEU A 319 2.83 -12.76 13.14
N MET A 320 3.02 -11.43 13.23
CA MET A 320 1.98 -10.51 13.67
C MET A 320 1.22 -9.97 12.46
N THR A 321 -0.09 -9.92 12.55
CA THR A 321 -0.93 -9.34 11.50
C THR A 321 -0.80 -7.82 11.46
N GLY A 322 -1.14 -7.20 10.32
CA GLY A 322 -1.13 -5.75 10.20
C GLY A 322 -2.06 -5.05 11.20
N ASN A 323 -3.18 -5.69 11.55
CA ASN A 323 -4.09 -5.21 12.59
C ASN A 323 -3.46 -5.26 13.99
N GLU A 324 -2.74 -6.32 14.33
CA GLU A 324 -2.06 -6.45 15.63
C GLU A 324 -0.94 -5.42 15.77
N VAL A 325 -0.10 -5.27 14.74
CA VAL A 325 0.95 -4.24 14.76
C VAL A 325 0.35 -2.83 14.86
N GLY A 326 -0.75 -2.57 14.15
CA GLY A 326 -1.48 -1.30 14.25
C GLY A 326 -2.06 -1.04 15.65
N ALA A 327 -2.59 -2.08 16.30
CA ALA A 327 -3.07 -2.01 17.67
C ALA A 327 -1.92 -1.72 18.66
N MET A 328 -0.79 -2.45 18.52
CA MET A 328 0.40 -2.22 19.34
C MET A 328 0.96 -0.80 19.15
N PHE A 329 1.07 -0.29 17.93
CA PHE A 329 1.49 1.09 17.69
C PHE A 329 0.54 2.10 18.34
N THR A 330 -0.77 1.87 18.23
CA THR A 330 -1.77 2.78 18.79
C THR A 330 -1.66 2.85 20.31
N GLU A 331 -1.60 1.71 20.99
CA GLU A 331 -1.46 1.64 22.45
C GLU A 331 -0.13 2.26 22.91
N TYR A 332 0.99 1.80 22.33
CA TYR A 332 2.33 2.28 22.68
C TYR A 332 2.47 3.80 22.53
N LEU A 333 2.00 4.36 21.41
CA LEU A 333 2.15 5.78 21.14
C LEU A 333 1.27 6.62 22.05
N LEU A 334 0.00 6.25 22.25
CA LEU A 334 -0.93 7.01 23.08
C LEU A 334 -0.54 6.94 24.55
N GLU A 335 -0.19 5.75 25.07
CA GLU A 335 0.27 5.56 26.45
C GLU A 335 1.56 6.35 26.71
N THR A 336 2.58 6.17 25.87
CA THR A 336 3.88 6.82 26.06
C THR A 336 3.78 8.35 25.96
N LEU A 337 3.02 8.88 25.00
CA LEU A 337 2.82 10.32 24.88
C LEU A 337 2.06 10.89 26.08
N ALA A 338 1.09 10.16 26.63
CA ALA A 338 0.36 10.55 27.83
C ALA A 338 1.29 10.54 29.07
N GLU A 339 2.08 9.48 29.29
CA GLU A 339 3.06 9.39 30.37
C GLU A 339 4.07 10.54 30.35
N GLN A 340 4.45 10.98 29.15
CA GLN A 340 5.40 12.11 28.96
C GLN A 340 4.72 13.49 28.99
N ASN A 341 3.41 13.58 29.16
CA ASN A 341 2.64 14.83 29.05
C ASN A 341 2.79 15.50 27.65
N LYS A 342 2.97 14.70 26.60
CA LYS A 342 3.14 15.15 25.21
C LYS A 342 1.97 14.75 24.31
N LEU A 343 0.91 14.14 24.86
CA LEU A 343 -0.28 13.81 24.08
C LEU A 343 -0.93 15.10 23.57
N PRO A 344 -1.12 15.26 22.26
CA PRO A 344 -1.70 16.49 21.72
C PRO A 344 -3.15 16.67 22.19
N LYS A 345 -3.65 17.90 22.14
CA LYS A 345 -5.07 18.15 22.35
C LYS A 345 -5.88 17.53 21.21
N ALA A 346 -6.92 16.75 21.54
CA ALA A 346 -7.77 16.04 20.58
C ALA A 346 -6.96 15.18 19.59
N PRO A 347 -6.20 14.19 20.09
CA PRO A 347 -5.36 13.32 19.25
C PRO A 347 -6.21 12.52 18.28
N VAL A 348 -5.68 12.26 17.09
CA VAL A 348 -6.36 11.54 16.01
C VAL A 348 -5.56 10.32 15.60
N VAL A 349 -6.20 9.16 15.69
CA VAL A 349 -5.73 7.90 15.10
C VAL A 349 -6.52 7.67 13.82
N VAL A 350 -5.86 7.29 12.74
CA VAL A 350 -6.48 7.15 11.42
C VAL A 350 -6.38 5.71 10.95
N LYS A 351 -7.50 5.14 10.52
CA LYS A 351 -7.55 3.79 9.96
C LYS A 351 -8.54 3.68 8.81
N THR A 352 -8.45 2.59 8.06
CA THR A 352 -9.48 2.30 7.05
C THR A 352 -10.70 1.63 7.68
N ILE A 353 -11.83 1.68 6.97
CA ILE A 353 -13.08 1.03 7.40
C ILE A 353 -12.93 -0.47 7.59
N VAL A 354 -11.98 -1.11 6.88
CA VAL A 354 -11.71 -2.57 6.95
C VAL A 354 -10.62 -2.94 7.97
N THR A 355 -9.96 -1.95 8.56
CA THR A 355 -8.97 -2.14 9.64
C THR A 355 -9.69 -2.40 10.96
N SER A 356 -9.10 -3.21 11.83
CA SER A 356 -9.70 -3.72 13.07
C SER A 356 -10.35 -2.63 13.94
N PRO A 357 -11.58 -2.85 14.46
CA PRO A 357 -12.20 -1.98 15.46
C PRO A 357 -11.45 -1.90 16.79
N LEU A 358 -10.57 -2.86 17.11
CA LEU A 358 -9.69 -2.82 18.29
C LEU A 358 -8.93 -1.50 18.39
N ILE A 359 -8.45 -0.98 17.24
CA ILE A 359 -7.74 0.30 17.18
C ILE A 359 -8.62 1.46 17.65
N SER A 360 -9.91 1.43 17.31
CA SER A 360 -10.87 2.45 17.79
C SER A 360 -11.14 2.31 19.30
N ALA A 361 -11.21 1.08 19.82
CA ALA A 361 -11.37 0.85 21.26
C ALA A 361 -10.17 1.37 22.05
N ILE A 362 -8.95 1.11 21.57
CA ILE A 362 -7.71 1.63 22.16
C ILE A 362 -7.71 3.17 22.11
N ALA A 363 -7.96 3.76 20.96
CA ALA A 363 -7.98 5.21 20.78
C ALA A 363 -8.97 5.90 21.74
N ALA A 364 -10.20 5.36 21.85
CA ALA A 364 -11.23 5.87 22.74
C ALA A 364 -10.82 5.82 24.21
N ALA A 365 -10.16 4.73 24.65
CA ALA A 365 -9.69 4.59 26.03
C ALA A 365 -8.64 5.63 26.42
N HIS A 366 -7.87 6.11 25.46
CA HIS A 366 -6.88 7.19 25.64
C HIS A 366 -7.42 8.60 25.30
N GLY A 367 -8.73 8.75 25.07
CA GLY A 367 -9.34 10.04 24.72
C GLY A 367 -8.99 10.54 23.30
N ALA A 368 -8.51 9.66 22.44
CA ALA A 368 -8.23 9.96 21.05
C ALA A 368 -9.46 9.72 20.15
N THR A 369 -9.59 10.53 19.11
CA THR A 369 -10.61 10.33 18.06
C THR A 369 -10.08 9.37 17.01
N THR A 370 -10.92 8.44 16.53
CA THR A 370 -10.61 7.61 15.38
C THR A 370 -11.25 8.19 14.13
N ALA A 371 -10.45 8.46 13.10
CA ALA A 371 -10.93 8.76 11.76
C ALA A 371 -10.95 7.46 10.94
N ASN A 372 -12.17 6.98 10.58
CA ASN A 372 -12.36 5.84 9.69
C ASN A 372 -12.48 6.35 8.26
N LEU A 373 -11.59 5.91 7.37
CA LEU A 373 -11.54 6.34 5.97
C LEU A 373 -11.76 5.16 5.02
N LEU A 374 -12.03 5.44 3.76
CA LEU A 374 -12.04 4.38 2.74
C LEU A 374 -10.66 3.75 2.60
N THR A 375 -10.61 2.52 2.08
CA THR A 375 -9.37 1.81 1.75
C THR A 375 -8.58 2.58 0.69
N GLY A 376 -7.30 2.75 0.97
CA GLY A 376 -6.35 3.48 0.13
C GLY A 376 -5.68 4.61 0.91
N PHE A 377 -4.36 4.50 1.06
CA PHE A 377 -3.58 5.40 1.92
C PHE A 377 -3.65 6.87 1.50
N LYS A 378 -4.03 7.15 0.25
CA LYS A 378 -4.29 8.53 -0.25
C LYS A 378 -5.28 9.29 0.62
N TYR A 379 -6.31 8.64 1.17
CA TYR A 379 -7.28 9.29 2.07
C TYR A 379 -6.66 9.63 3.43
N ILE A 380 -5.74 8.78 3.92
CA ILE A 380 -4.96 9.08 5.14
C ILE A 380 -4.04 10.28 4.87
N GLY A 381 -3.31 10.26 3.74
CA GLY A 381 -2.47 11.36 3.31
C GLY A 381 -3.24 12.69 3.15
N GLU A 382 -4.43 12.63 2.56
CA GLU A 382 -5.33 13.79 2.42
C GLU A 382 -5.75 14.36 3.78
N LEU A 383 -6.10 13.48 4.75
CA LEU A 383 -6.46 13.91 6.10
C LEU A 383 -5.28 14.60 6.80
N VAL A 384 -4.07 14.02 6.71
CA VAL A 384 -2.86 14.64 7.29
C VAL A 384 -2.60 16.02 6.66
N THR A 385 -2.79 16.17 5.35
CA THR A 385 -2.69 17.46 4.65
C THR A 385 -3.74 18.45 5.15
N LYS A 386 -4.99 18.01 5.38
CA LYS A 386 -6.06 18.85 5.96
C LYS A 386 -5.74 19.29 7.40
N LEU A 387 -5.13 18.45 8.21
CA LEU A 387 -4.67 18.83 9.55
C LEU A 387 -3.52 19.84 9.47
N GLU A 388 -2.54 19.59 8.60
CA GLU A 388 -1.40 20.49 8.39
C GLU A 388 -1.85 21.90 7.94
N SER A 389 -2.79 21.97 6.99
CA SER A 389 -3.34 23.27 6.51
C SER A 389 -4.05 24.09 7.59
N LYS A 390 -4.46 23.45 8.69
CA LYS A 390 -5.06 24.08 9.88
C LYS A 390 -4.06 24.32 11.01
N ASN A 391 -2.77 24.03 10.79
CA ASN A 391 -1.73 23.99 11.83
C ASN A 391 -2.05 23.00 12.98
N GLU A 392 -2.69 21.88 12.66
CA GLU A 392 -3.11 20.82 13.57
C GLU A 392 -2.39 19.49 13.27
N ALA A 393 -1.28 19.51 12.54
CA ALA A 393 -0.56 18.29 12.13
C ALA A 393 -0.08 17.44 13.32
N ASP A 394 0.18 18.06 14.47
CA ASP A 394 0.57 17.40 15.73
C ASP A 394 -0.53 16.50 16.31
N ARG A 395 -1.79 16.74 15.96
CA ARG A 395 -2.91 15.87 16.36
C ARG A 395 -2.86 14.49 15.72
N PHE A 396 -2.20 14.34 14.57
CA PHE A 396 -2.04 13.06 13.88
C PHE A 396 -1.06 12.16 14.66
N VAL A 397 -1.57 11.16 15.35
CA VAL A 397 -0.75 10.23 16.15
C VAL A 397 -0.18 9.13 15.25
N VAL A 398 -1.04 8.41 14.53
CA VAL A 398 -0.66 7.32 13.62
C VAL A 398 -1.79 7.05 12.63
N GLY A 399 -1.41 6.68 11.41
CA GLY A 399 -2.34 6.21 10.37
C GLY A 399 -1.95 4.80 9.91
N MET A 400 -2.96 3.98 9.56
CA MET A 400 -2.69 2.59 9.20
C MET A 400 -3.75 1.96 8.31
N GLU A 401 -3.29 0.93 7.58
CA GLU A 401 -4.13 -0.04 6.87
C GLU A 401 -3.83 -1.45 7.39
N GLU A 402 -4.84 -2.32 7.43
CA GLU A 402 -4.71 -3.73 7.82
C GLU A 402 -3.69 -4.49 6.97
N SER A 403 -3.44 -4.00 5.76
CA SER A 403 -2.46 -4.54 4.82
C SER A 403 -1.02 -4.09 5.10
N TYR A 404 -0.66 -3.99 6.38
CA TYR A 404 0.71 -3.76 6.86
C TYR A 404 1.30 -2.38 6.51
N GLY A 405 0.46 -1.41 6.19
CA GLY A 405 0.86 -0.04 5.89
C GLY A 405 0.67 0.89 7.09
N TYR A 406 1.71 1.65 7.46
CA TYR A 406 1.69 2.55 8.60
C TYR A 406 2.34 3.89 8.25
N LEU A 407 1.91 4.95 8.93
CA LEU A 407 2.54 6.26 8.89
C LEU A 407 2.45 6.94 10.26
N ARG A 408 3.55 7.52 10.71
CA ARG A 408 3.61 8.49 11.81
C ARG A 408 4.44 9.69 11.37
N GLY A 409 4.01 10.88 11.78
CA GLY A 409 4.61 12.14 11.33
C GLY A 409 3.99 12.65 10.04
N SER A 410 4.41 13.84 9.65
CA SER A 410 3.86 14.57 8.50
C SER A 410 4.86 14.75 7.35
N HIS A 411 5.97 14.01 7.35
CA HIS A 411 7.00 14.08 6.32
C HIS A 411 6.55 13.49 4.99
N ALA A 412 5.85 12.36 5.04
CA ALA A 412 5.27 11.67 3.88
C ALA A 412 3.73 11.68 3.94
N ARG A 413 3.09 11.25 2.85
CA ARG A 413 1.63 11.14 2.70
C ARG A 413 1.20 9.77 2.17
N ASP A 414 2.11 8.82 2.21
CA ASP A 414 1.86 7.42 1.91
C ASP A 414 2.41 6.56 3.06
N LYS A 415 2.15 5.26 3.02
CA LYS A 415 2.72 4.27 3.92
C LYS A 415 4.24 4.40 3.94
N ASP A 416 4.83 4.27 5.12
CA ASP A 416 6.28 4.39 5.29
C ASP A 416 6.82 3.26 6.17
N ALA A 417 7.43 2.25 5.52
CA ALA A 417 8.04 1.15 6.25
C ALA A 417 9.39 1.55 6.89
N VAL A 418 9.99 2.67 6.52
CA VAL A 418 11.19 3.19 7.18
C VAL A 418 10.82 3.72 8.57
N VAL A 419 9.78 4.57 8.66
CA VAL A 419 9.28 5.05 9.96
C VAL A 419 8.68 3.93 10.78
N ALA A 420 7.97 2.99 10.16
CA ALA A 420 7.38 1.85 10.85
C ALA A 420 8.45 0.90 11.42
N SER A 421 9.55 0.64 10.67
CA SER A 421 10.70 -0.14 11.17
C SER A 421 11.39 0.54 12.35
N MET A 422 11.55 1.85 12.30
CA MET A 422 12.06 2.63 13.43
C MET A 422 11.16 2.48 14.67
N LEU A 423 9.87 2.69 14.50
CA LEU A 423 8.90 2.65 15.61
C LEU A 423 8.76 1.26 16.22
N VAL A 424 8.75 0.19 15.41
CA VAL A 424 8.64 -1.16 15.96
C VAL A 424 9.87 -1.55 16.76
N CYS A 425 11.07 -1.13 16.33
CA CYS A 425 12.29 -1.35 17.10
C CYS A 425 12.33 -0.52 18.39
N GLU A 426 11.86 0.73 18.35
CA GLU A 426 11.71 1.57 19.55
C GLU A 426 10.71 0.93 20.54
N MET A 427 9.55 0.50 20.07
CA MET A 427 8.53 -0.20 20.85
C MET A 427 9.06 -1.51 21.44
N ALA A 428 9.73 -2.35 20.63
CA ALA A 428 10.32 -3.60 21.10
C ALA A 428 11.38 -3.35 22.18
N SER A 429 12.21 -2.33 22.01
CA SER A 429 13.20 -1.92 23.02
C SER A 429 12.56 -1.48 24.34
N TYR A 430 11.46 -0.70 24.24
CA TYR A 430 10.72 -0.22 25.41
C TYR A 430 10.14 -1.38 26.24
N TYR A 431 9.49 -2.34 25.58
CA TYR A 431 8.91 -3.50 26.28
C TYR A 431 9.97 -4.50 26.72
N LYS A 432 11.06 -4.69 25.96
CA LYS A 432 12.20 -5.52 26.40
C LYS A 432 12.81 -5.03 27.70
N LEU A 433 12.97 -3.72 27.90
CA LEU A 433 13.44 -3.15 29.16
C LEU A 433 12.44 -3.30 30.32
N LYS A 434 11.17 -3.49 30.02
CA LYS A 434 10.12 -3.84 31.00
C LYS A 434 10.03 -5.35 31.24
N GLY A 435 10.89 -6.19 30.63
CA GLY A 435 10.87 -7.64 30.74
C GLY A 435 9.70 -8.32 30.01
N MET A 436 9.18 -7.68 28.96
CA MET A 436 8.01 -8.11 28.19
C MET A 436 8.36 -8.25 26.70
N SER A 437 7.95 -9.33 26.06
CA SER A 437 8.04 -9.46 24.61
C SER A 437 6.92 -8.67 23.90
N LEU A 438 7.06 -8.43 22.59
CA LEU A 438 5.95 -7.83 21.83
C LEU A 438 4.74 -8.77 21.73
N TYR A 439 4.94 -10.09 21.81
CA TYR A 439 3.84 -11.02 21.90
C TYR A 439 3.07 -10.85 23.21
N ASP A 440 3.77 -10.81 24.35
CA ASP A 440 3.13 -10.56 25.66
C ASP A 440 2.41 -9.21 25.68
N PHE A 441 3.01 -8.19 25.05
CA PHE A 441 2.37 -6.89 24.92
C PHE A 441 1.05 -6.98 24.15
N MET A 442 1.03 -7.69 23.02
CA MET A 442 -0.21 -7.90 22.27
C MET A 442 -1.26 -8.68 23.09
N GLN A 443 -0.84 -9.70 23.84
CA GLN A 443 -1.75 -10.43 24.74
C GLN A 443 -2.32 -9.51 25.84
N SER A 444 -1.52 -8.56 26.34
CA SER A 444 -2.00 -7.57 27.31
C SER A 444 -3.05 -6.62 26.72
N ILE A 445 -2.91 -6.24 25.46
CA ILE A 445 -3.91 -5.46 24.72
C ILE A 445 -5.21 -6.25 24.58
N TYR A 446 -5.16 -7.52 24.19
CA TYR A 446 -6.33 -8.36 24.10
C TYR A 446 -7.02 -8.52 25.46
N LYS A 447 -6.26 -8.70 26.53
CA LYS A 447 -6.82 -8.78 27.89
C LYS A 447 -7.50 -7.47 28.31
N LYS A 448 -6.99 -6.31 27.88
CA LYS A 448 -7.49 -4.98 28.25
C LYS A 448 -8.73 -4.58 27.46
N TYR A 449 -8.78 -4.89 26.17
CA TYR A 449 -9.77 -4.37 25.22
C TYR A 449 -10.67 -5.43 24.59
N GLY A 450 -10.42 -6.72 24.83
CA GLY A 450 -11.06 -7.84 24.15
C GLY A 450 -10.25 -8.32 22.94
N LEU A 451 -10.50 -9.57 22.53
CA LEU A 451 -9.86 -10.18 21.38
C LEU A 451 -10.70 -9.93 20.13
N TYR A 452 -10.07 -9.34 19.12
CA TYR A 452 -10.64 -9.08 17.80
C TYR A 452 -9.90 -9.91 16.76
N LEU A 453 -10.51 -11.01 16.31
CA LEU A 453 -9.95 -11.83 15.24
C LEU A 453 -10.40 -11.27 13.89
N ASN A 454 -9.44 -10.88 13.06
CA ASN A 454 -9.72 -10.33 11.73
C ASN A 454 -9.34 -11.36 10.67
N THR A 455 -10.26 -11.67 9.77
CA THR A 455 -10.09 -12.65 8.71
C THR A 455 -10.48 -12.04 7.37
N LEU A 456 -9.70 -12.33 6.33
CA LEU A 456 -9.95 -11.90 4.96
C LEU A 456 -10.23 -13.11 4.07
N LEU A 457 -11.43 -13.17 3.49
CA LEU A 457 -11.75 -14.11 2.42
C LEU A 457 -11.59 -13.42 1.07
N ASN A 458 -10.95 -14.09 0.13
CA ASN A 458 -10.74 -13.60 -1.23
C ASN A 458 -11.33 -14.61 -2.22
N PHE A 459 -12.27 -14.18 -3.05
CA PHE A 459 -12.84 -15.00 -4.10
C PHE A 459 -12.54 -14.38 -5.46
N GLY A 460 -11.81 -15.12 -6.29
CA GLY A 460 -11.50 -14.75 -7.67
C GLY A 460 -12.53 -15.36 -8.64
N PHE A 461 -12.86 -14.62 -9.69
CA PHE A 461 -13.68 -15.06 -10.79
C PHE A 461 -12.92 -14.88 -12.10
N GLU A 462 -13.32 -15.53 -13.18
CA GLU A 462 -12.60 -15.45 -14.44
C GLU A 462 -13.31 -14.56 -15.48
N GLY A 463 -12.54 -13.71 -16.12
CA GLY A 463 -12.95 -12.94 -17.31
C GLY A 463 -14.11 -11.98 -17.10
N ALA A 464 -14.75 -11.57 -18.19
CA ALA A 464 -15.87 -10.64 -18.19
C ALA A 464 -17.13 -11.21 -17.50
N ALA A 465 -17.33 -12.53 -17.59
CA ALA A 465 -18.43 -13.22 -16.89
C ALA A 465 -18.26 -13.11 -15.36
N GLY A 466 -17.01 -13.18 -14.87
CA GLY A 466 -16.70 -12.99 -13.46
C GLY A 466 -17.00 -11.58 -12.97
N MET A 467 -16.68 -10.56 -13.75
CA MET A 467 -17.03 -9.16 -13.42
C MET A 467 -18.55 -8.98 -13.30
N LYS A 468 -19.32 -9.56 -14.23
CA LYS A 468 -20.79 -9.51 -14.21
C LYS A 468 -21.34 -10.22 -12.97
N LYS A 469 -20.86 -11.43 -12.67
CA LYS A 469 -21.27 -12.19 -11.47
C LYS A 469 -21.00 -11.41 -10.19
N MET A 470 -19.84 -10.77 -10.07
CA MET A 470 -19.49 -9.94 -8.93
C MET A 470 -20.42 -8.74 -8.77
N ALA A 471 -20.80 -8.06 -9.87
CA ALA A 471 -21.76 -6.96 -9.83
C ALA A 471 -23.15 -7.46 -9.37
N GLU A 472 -23.64 -8.58 -9.93
CA GLU A 472 -24.90 -9.21 -9.55
C GLU A 472 -24.93 -9.60 -8.05
N MET A 473 -23.82 -10.09 -7.49
CA MET A 473 -23.71 -10.38 -6.06
C MET A 473 -23.87 -9.11 -5.21
N MET A 474 -23.22 -8.01 -5.56
CA MET A 474 -23.35 -6.75 -4.83
C MET A 474 -24.76 -6.17 -4.94
N ASP A 475 -25.39 -6.26 -6.11
CA ASP A 475 -26.77 -5.80 -6.32
C ASP A 475 -27.78 -6.62 -5.50
N SER A 476 -27.61 -7.95 -5.45
CA SER A 476 -28.45 -8.83 -4.61
C SER A 476 -28.30 -8.49 -3.12
N LEU A 477 -27.06 -8.31 -2.62
CA LEU A 477 -26.83 -7.90 -1.23
C LEU A 477 -27.50 -6.56 -0.87
N ARG A 478 -27.59 -5.62 -1.84
CA ARG A 478 -28.30 -4.35 -1.64
C ARG A 478 -29.81 -4.51 -1.66
N ALA A 479 -30.34 -5.29 -2.61
CA ALA A 479 -31.77 -5.47 -2.80
C ALA A 479 -32.41 -6.26 -1.66
N ASP A 480 -31.78 -7.35 -1.25
CA ASP A 480 -32.33 -8.27 -0.23
C ASP A 480 -32.14 -7.74 1.18
N GLY A 481 -31.07 -6.99 1.43
CA GLY A 481 -30.68 -6.45 2.73
C GLY A 481 -30.48 -7.56 3.79
N LEU A 482 -29.29 -7.75 4.28
CA LEU A 482 -29.02 -8.80 5.26
C LEU A 482 -29.54 -8.39 6.65
N LYS A 483 -30.43 -9.19 7.24
CA LYS A 483 -30.96 -8.99 8.61
C LYS A 483 -30.29 -9.88 9.63
N ASN A 484 -29.73 -11.00 9.20
CA ASN A 484 -29.04 -11.98 10.02
C ASN A 484 -27.87 -12.58 9.26
N ILE A 485 -26.73 -12.79 9.92
CA ILE A 485 -25.54 -13.48 9.39
C ILE A 485 -25.05 -14.45 10.46
N ALA A 486 -24.96 -15.72 10.13
CA ALA A 486 -24.49 -16.79 11.02
C ALA A 486 -25.30 -16.89 12.32
N GLY A 487 -26.60 -16.61 12.28
CA GLY A 487 -27.49 -16.63 13.44
C GLY A 487 -27.42 -15.36 14.30
N MET A 488 -26.61 -14.37 13.95
CA MET A 488 -26.49 -13.07 14.65
C MET A 488 -27.28 -11.99 13.91
N ASP A 489 -28.00 -11.17 14.65
CA ASP A 489 -28.73 -10.04 14.06
C ASP A 489 -27.80 -8.96 13.56
N VAL A 490 -28.10 -8.43 12.37
CA VAL A 490 -27.44 -7.24 11.82
C VAL A 490 -28.00 -6.01 12.53
N ILE A 491 -27.13 -5.28 13.22
CA ILE A 491 -27.47 -4.06 13.96
C ILE A 491 -27.50 -2.85 13.03
N THR A 492 -26.42 -2.69 12.23
CA THR A 492 -26.30 -1.63 11.23
C THR A 492 -25.92 -2.18 9.88
N SER A 493 -26.49 -1.59 8.83
CA SER A 493 -26.13 -1.83 7.43
C SER A 493 -25.71 -0.53 6.80
N SER A 494 -24.48 -0.46 6.30
CA SER A 494 -23.90 0.73 5.67
C SER A 494 -23.66 0.45 4.19
N ASP A 495 -24.31 1.22 3.31
CA ASP A 495 -24.07 1.23 1.87
C ASP A 495 -23.30 2.51 1.50
N TYR A 496 -22.01 2.36 1.19
CA TYR A 496 -21.13 3.47 0.85
C TYR A 496 -21.40 4.03 -0.56
N GLU A 497 -22.01 3.27 -1.45
CA GLU A 497 -22.41 3.75 -2.77
C GLU A 497 -23.66 4.63 -2.70
N ALA A 498 -24.62 4.22 -1.89
CA ALA A 498 -25.80 5.03 -1.57
C ALA A 498 -25.50 6.17 -0.57
N SER A 499 -24.35 6.12 0.12
CA SER A 499 -23.96 7.03 1.21
C SER A 499 -24.97 7.01 2.38
N ILE A 500 -25.48 5.84 2.74
CA ILE A 500 -26.50 5.65 3.79
C ILE A 500 -26.06 4.54 4.75
N GLU A 501 -26.13 4.83 6.05
CA GLU A 501 -26.10 3.84 7.12
C GLU A 501 -27.50 3.72 7.71
N THR A 502 -27.98 2.50 7.93
CA THR A 502 -29.29 2.21 8.49
C THR A 502 -29.13 1.37 9.77
N ASN A 503 -29.65 1.84 10.89
CA ASN A 503 -29.82 1.01 12.08
C ASN A 503 -31.06 0.12 11.87
N LEU A 504 -30.85 -1.19 11.77
CA LEU A 504 -31.94 -2.13 11.45
C LEU A 504 -32.90 -2.40 12.63
N LYS A 505 -32.48 -2.08 13.86
CA LYS A 505 -33.35 -2.19 15.05
C LYS A 505 -34.32 -1.01 15.17
N THR A 506 -33.85 0.20 14.87
CA THR A 506 -34.67 1.43 15.02
C THR A 506 -35.24 1.94 13.70
N GLY A 507 -34.69 1.52 12.55
CA GLY A 507 -35.02 2.04 11.23
C GLY A 507 -34.41 3.42 10.95
N GLU A 508 -33.61 3.98 11.86
CA GLU A 508 -32.96 5.28 11.70
C GLU A 508 -31.89 5.24 10.62
N LYS A 509 -31.85 6.30 9.80
CA LYS A 509 -30.87 6.44 8.72
C LYS A 509 -29.95 7.61 8.97
N ALA A 510 -28.65 7.37 8.84
CA ALA A 510 -27.60 8.39 8.90
C ALA A 510 -26.90 8.53 7.55
N LYS A 511 -26.41 9.72 7.23
CA LYS A 511 -25.63 9.97 6.01
C LYS A 511 -24.17 9.58 6.24
N ILE A 512 -23.62 8.74 5.37
CA ILE A 512 -22.17 8.51 5.30
C ILE A 512 -21.52 9.68 4.58
N THR A 513 -20.54 10.32 5.23
CA THR A 513 -19.84 11.52 4.70
C THR A 513 -18.59 11.19 3.90
N LEU A 514 -18.17 9.93 3.88
CA LEU A 514 -17.06 9.45 3.05
C LEU A 514 -17.42 9.48 1.56
N PRO A 515 -16.42 9.53 0.66
CA PRO A 515 -16.67 9.41 -0.78
C PRO A 515 -17.47 8.14 -1.11
N LYS A 516 -18.21 8.18 -2.22
CA LYS A 516 -18.93 7.00 -2.70
C LYS A 516 -17.96 5.87 -3.04
N SER A 517 -18.31 4.66 -2.65
CA SER A 517 -17.52 3.46 -2.93
C SER A 517 -18.41 2.24 -2.97
N ASN A 518 -18.14 1.30 -3.86
CA ASN A 518 -18.88 0.04 -3.92
C ASN A 518 -18.50 -0.89 -2.76
N VAL A 519 -18.96 -0.55 -1.55
CA VAL A 519 -18.69 -1.27 -0.31
C VAL A 519 -19.99 -1.40 0.48
N LEU A 520 -20.23 -2.58 1.05
CA LEU A 520 -21.28 -2.85 2.02
C LEU A 520 -20.64 -3.26 3.35
N ALA A 521 -21.10 -2.68 4.46
CA ALA A 521 -20.61 -3.05 5.79
C ALA A 521 -21.79 -3.36 6.72
N TYR A 522 -21.64 -4.43 7.49
CA TYR A 522 -22.63 -4.93 8.43
C TYR A 522 -22.01 -5.04 9.82
N THR A 523 -22.57 -4.36 10.80
CA THR A 523 -22.26 -4.58 12.21
C THR A 523 -23.23 -5.59 12.78
N LEU A 524 -22.72 -6.62 13.44
CA LEU A 524 -23.51 -7.72 14.00
C LEU A 524 -23.57 -7.62 15.52
N GLU A 525 -24.44 -8.38 16.13
CA GLU A 525 -24.47 -8.56 17.59
C GLU A 525 -23.11 -9.03 18.12
N GLY A 526 -22.80 -8.66 19.36
CA GLY A 526 -21.52 -9.00 20.01
C GLY A 526 -20.31 -8.21 19.50
N GLY A 527 -20.51 -7.16 18.68
CA GLY A 527 -19.41 -6.34 18.13
C GLY A 527 -18.73 -6.94 16.90
N ASN A 528 -19.28 -8.05 16.38
CA ASN A 528 -18.81 -8.67 15.15
C ASN A 528 -19.12 -7.80 13.93
N SER A 529 -18.39 -7.96 12.84
CA SER A 529 -18.67 -7.21 11.60
C SER A 529 -18.27 -7.96 10.34
N VAL A 530 -18.95 -7.63 9.25
CA VAL A 530 -18.65 -8.13 7.90
C VAL A 530 -18.61 -6.95 6.94
N ILE A 531 -17.56 -6.84 6.14
CA ILE A 531 -17.46 -5.83 5.09
C ILE A 531 -17.20 -6.53 3.76
N VAL A 532 -18.06 -6.25 2.78
CA VAL A 532 -17.98 -6.83 1.43
C VAL A 532 -17.52 -5.74 0.46
N ARG A 533 -16.42 -6.02 -0.26
CA ARG A 533 -15.81 -5.07 -1.21
C ARG A 533 -15.35 -5.79 -2.46
N PRO A 534 -15.91 -5.49 -3.63
CA PRO A 534 -15.37 -5.94 -4.90
C PRO A 534 -14.09 -5.16 -5.26
N SER A 535 -13.20 -5.80 -6.01
CA SER A 535 -12.07 -5.10 -6.63
C SER A 535 -12.57 -4.26 -7.81
N GLY A 536 -12.03 -3.04 -7.93
CA GLY A 536 -12.35 -2.16 -9.07
C GLY A 536 -11.65 -2.55 -10.38
N THR A 537 -10.58 -3.35 -10.31
CA THR A 537 -9.70 -3.62 -11.46
C THR A 537 -9.59 -5.10 -11.81
N GLU A 538 -9.93 -5.98 -10.88
CA GLU A 538 -9.82 -7.43 -11.03
C GLU A 538 -11.15 -8.09 -10.66
N PRO A 539 -11.54 -9.21 -11.28
CA PRO A 539 -12.76 -9.93 -10.93
C PRO A 539 -12.58 -10.69 -9.61
N LYS A 540 -12.46 -9.95 -8.51
CA LYS A 540 -12.27 -10.46 -7.14
C LYS A 540 -13.21 -9.76 -6.17
N ILE A 541 -13.81 -10.50 -5.26
CA ILE A 541 -14.56 -9.97 -4.11
C ILE A 541 -13.83 -10.32 -2.82
N LYS A 542 -13.71 -9.33 -1.95
CA LYS A 542 -13.09 -9.44 -0.63
C LYS A 542 -14.14 -9.33 0.45
N ILE A 543 -14.09 -10.24 1.43
CA ILE A 543 -14.92 -10.19 2.61
C ILE A 543 -14.00 -10.07 3.82
N TYR A 544 -14.12 -8.95 4.52
CA TYR A 544 -13.41 -8.70 5.77
C TYR A 544 -14.34 -9.05 6.92
N ILE A 545 -13.91 -9.98 7.75
CA ILE A 545 -14.66 -10.44 8.93
C ILE A 545 -13.90 -10.01 10.17
N THR A 546 -14.58 -9.38 11.10
CA THR A 546 -14.09 -9.19 12.46
C THR A 546 -14.97 -9.98 13.42
N ALA A 547 -14.38 -10.91 14.14
CA ALA A 547 -15.04 -11.65 15.21
C ALA A 547 -14.46 -11.26 16.56
N VAL A 548 -15.34 -11.02 17.53
CA VAL A 548 -14.99 -10.64 18.90
C VAL A 548 -15.25 -11.84 19.83
N GLY A 549 -14.29 -12.14 20.69
CA GLY A 549 -14.40 -13.24 21.67
C GLY A 549 -13.56 -12.98 22.92
N ASN A 550 -13.74 -13.79 23.94
CA ASN A 550 -12.89 -13.77 25.14
C ASN A 550 -11.61 -14.60 24.93
N THR A 551 -11.68 -15.58 24.03
CA THR A 551 -10.57 -16.46 23.66
C THR A 551 -10.43 -16.53 22.14
N HIS A 552 -9.24 -16.94 21.67
CA HIS A 552 -9.00 -17.14 20.25
C HIS A 552 -9.95 -18.20 19.65
N ASP A 553 -10.21 -19.28 20.37
CA ASP A 553 -11.08 -20.36 19.90
C ASP A 553 -12.54 -19.90 19.77
N GLU A 554 -13.03 -19.07 20.71
CA GLU A 554 -14.35 -18.45 20.60
C GLU A 554 -14.44 -17.56 19.36
N ALA A 555 -13.52 -16.62 19.19
CA ALA A 555 -13.48 -15.72 18.04
C ALA A 555 -13.33 -16.49 16.72
N LYS A 556 -12.50 -17.54 16.70
CA LYS A 556 -12.35 -18.43 15.54
C LYS A 556 -13.66 -19.13 15.20
N THR A 557 -14.37 -19.69 16.20
CA THR A 557 -15.67 -20.35 15.99
C THR A 557 -16.70 -19.39 15.37
N VAL A 558 -16.72 -18.13 15.81
CA VAL A 558 -17.58 -17.08 15.25
C VAL A 558 -17.15 -16.77 13.81
N THR A 559 -15.85 -16.60 13.57
CA THR A 559 -15.29 -16.35 12.22
C THR A 559 -15.68 -17.46 11.24
N ASP A 560 -15.51 -18.73 11.64
CA ASP A 560 -15.79 -19.88 10.78
C ASP A 560 -17.29 -19.92 10.40
N LYS A 561 -18.20 -19.65 11.37
CA LYS A 561 -19.65 -19.55 11.10
C LYS A 561 -20.01 -18.41 10.15
N ILE A 562 -19.43 -17.22 10.35
CA ILE A 562 -19.65 -16.07 9.46
C ILE A 562 -19.12 -16.37 8.06
N SER A 563 -17.94 -16.99 7.95
CA SER A 563 -17.33 -17.36 6.68
C SER A 563 -18.21 -18.32 5.89
N ASP A 564 -18.64 -19.41 6.53
CA ASP A 564 -19.52 -20.42 5.91
C ASP A 564 -20.86 -19.83 5.45
N ASP A 565 -21.45 -18.92 6.23
CA ASP A 565 -22.73 -18.31 5.91
C ASP A 565 -22.59 -17.28 4.76
N MET A 566 -21.55 -16.45 4.79
CA MET A 566 -21.26 -15.51 3.71
C MET A 566 -20.96 -16.20 2.39
N GLU A 567 -20.27 -17.35 2.40
CA GLU A 567 -20.05 -18.16 1.20
C GLU A 567 -21.36 -18.67 0.58
N LYS A 568 -22.35 -19.06 1.42
CA LYS A 568 -23.68 -19.47 0.99
C LYS A 568 -24.49 -18.28 0.45
N ILE A 569 -24.52 -17.15 1.19
CA ILE A 569 -25.22 -15.92 0.80
C ILE A 569 -24.75 -15.44 -0.57
N LEU A 570 -23.46 -15.53 -0.84
CA LEU A 570 -22.87 -15.14 -2.13
C LEU A 570 -22.97 -16.24 -3.20
N GLY A 571 -23.51 -17.40 -2.90
CA GLY A 571 -23.62 -18.51 -3.87
C GLY A 571 -22.24 -19.01 -4.37
N ILE A 572 -21.22 -18.96 -3.50
CA ILE A 572 -19.87 -19.45 -3.77
C ILE A 572 -19.75 -20.91 -3.37
N LYS A 573 -20.40 -21.28 -2.27
CA LYS A 573 -20.48 -22.64 -1.74
C LYS A 573 -21.94 -23.11 -1.79
N ASN A 574 -22.17 -24.35 -2.26
CA ASN A 574 -23.50 -24.98 -2.29
C ASN A 574 -23.95 -25.43 -0.90
#